data_9b487c92e33aa50bd9709eba2ce67cf4
#
_entry.id   9b487c92e33aa50bd9709eba2ce67cf4
#
_cell.length_a   1.000
_cell.length_b   1.000
_cell.length_c   1.000
_cell.angle_alpha   90.00
_cell.angle_beta   90.00
_cell.angle_gamma   90.00
#
_symmetry.space_group_name_H-M   'P 1'
#
loop_
_entity.id
_entity.type
_entity.pdbx_description
1 polymer ?
#
loop_
_entity_poly.entity_id
_entity_poly.type
_entity_poly.pdbx_seq_one_letter_code
_entity_poly.pdbx_strand_id
1 'polypeptide(L)'
;MAGSSYGNIFKVTTWGESHGKGLGVVVDGVPAGLELCEEDIQIFLNRRKPGQSKFTTPRKEDDAVEILSGVFEGKTTGTPVSMVVWNKNQKSKDYSEIASYYRPGHADFCFDEKYGFRDYRGGGRSSGRETIGRVAAGAIAVKMLSGLGIKFLTYTRSIG
;
A
#
# COMPACT_ATOMS: atom_id res chain seq x y z
N MET A 1 7.88 1.07 -18.83
CA MET A 1 6.81 0.20 -18.33
C MET A 1 6.36 0.68 -16.96
N ALA A 2 5.06 0.73 -16.72
CA ALA A 2 4.51 1.13 -15.43
C ALA A 2 4.72 0.01 -14.42
N GLY A 3 5.52 0.26 -13.36
CA GLY A 3 5.83 -0.73 -12.32
C GLY A 3 4.77 -0.82 -11.19
N SER A 4 3.55 -0.29 -11.43
CA SER A 4 2.50 -0.23 -10.39
C SER A 4 1.48 -1.37 -10.50
N SER A 5 1.55 -2.20 -11.53
CA SER A 5 0.65 -3.33 -11.74
C SER A 5 1.43 -4.63 -11.89
N TYR A 6 0.96 -5.71 -11.29
CA TYR A 6 1.55 -7.04 -11.36
C TYR A 6 0.49 -8.12 -11.14
N GLY A 7 0.85 -9.37 -11.46
CA GLY A 7 -0.05 -10.53 -11.43
C GLY A 7 -0.76 -10.77 -12.76
N ASN A 8 -1.29 -11.96 -12.94
CA ASN A 8 -2.00 -12.37 -14.15
C ASN A 8 -3.49 -12.61 -13.86
N ILE A 9 -3.81 -13.62 -13.04
CA ILE A 9 -5.18 -13.95 -12.63
C ILE A 9 -5.60 -13.05 -11.45
N PHE A 10 -4.82 -13.10 -10.37
CA PHE A 10 -4.93 -12.15 -9.26
C PHE A 10 -4.04 -10.95 -9.59
N LYS A 11 -4.64 -9.90 -10.11
CA LYS A 11 -3.94 -8.72 -10.60
C LYS A 11 -4.06 -7.57 -9.63
N VAL A 12 -2.93 -6.98 -9.30
CA VAL A 12 -2.83 -5.88 -8.33
C VAL A 12 -2.33 -4.64 -9.03
N THR A 13 -3.02 -3.52 -8.83
CA THR A 13 -2.59 -2.19 -9.28
C THR A 13 -2.59 -1.24 -8.10
N THR A 14 -1.40 -0.78 -7.67
CA THR A 14 -1.25 0.20 -6.60
C THR A 14 -1.21 1.63 -7.16
N TRP A 15 -1.74 2.60 -6.41
CA TRP A 15 -1.80 4.01 -6.79
C TRP A 15 -1.67 4.93 -5.56
N GLY A 16 -1.54 6.22 -5.82
CA GLY A 16 -1.42 7.25 -4.78
C GLY A 16 0.02 7.47 -4.29
N GLU A 17 0.25 8.54 -3.56
CA GLU A 17 1.54 9.00 -3.08
C GLU A 17 1.51 9.25 -1.58
N SER A 18 2.69 9.19 -0.94
CA SER A 18 2.84 9.33 0.51
C SER A 18 2.38 10.70 1.04
N HIS A 19 2.43 11.74 0.22
CA HIS A 19 2.00 13.11 0.53
C HIS A 19 0.87 13.60 -0.39
N GLY A 20 0.25 12.69 -1.15
CA GLY A 20 -1.02 12.90 -1.83
C GLY A 20 -2.22 12.78 -0.88
N LYS A 21 -3.41 12.75 -1.41
CA LYS A 21 -4.66 12.59 -0.62
C LYS A 21 -4.74 11.23 0.05
N GLY A 22 -4.25 10.18 -0.60
CA GLY A 22 -4.27 8.81 -0.11
C GLY A 22 -3.43 7.87 -0.95
N LEU A 23 -3.34 6.64 -0.50
CA LEU A 23 -2.77 5.52 -1.23
C LEU A 23 -3.81 4.42 -1.33
N GLY A 24 -3.82 3.71 -2.43
CA GLY A 24 -4.79 2.65 -2.62
C GLY A 24 -4.30 1.54 -3.52
N VAL A 25 -5.19 0.59 -3.71
CA VAL A 25 -4.97 -0.58 -4.53
C VAL A 25 -6.28 -1.02 -5.17
N VAL A 26 -6.18 -1.47 -6.40
CA VAL A 26 -7.24 -2.21 -7.08
C VAL A 26 -6.76 -3.65 -7.25
N VAL A 27 -7.59 -4.58 -6.82
CA VAL A 27 -7.35 -6.02 -6.94
C VAL A 27 -8.41 -6.60 -7.84
N ASP A 28 -7.99 -7.14 -8.98
CA ASP A 28 -8.85 -7.85 -9.92
C ASP A 28 -8.59 -9.36 -9.85
N GLY A 29 -9.59 -10.17 -10.21
CA GLY A 29 -9.51 -11.63 -10.17
C GLY A 29 -9.77 -12.24 -8.78
N VAL A 30 -10.44 -11.51 -7.90
CA VAL A 30 -10.98 -12.07 -6.65
C VAL A 30 -12.29 -12.81 -6.99
N PRO A 31 -12.44 -14.10 -6.64
CA PRO A 31 -13.68 -14.83 -6.92
C PRO A 31 -14.86 -14.22 -6.16
N ALA A 32 -16.06 -14.32 -6.74
CA ALA A 32 -17.28 -13.90 -6.07
C ALA A 32 -17.58 -14.81 -4.87
N GLY A 33 -18.22 -14.23 -3.83
CA GLY A 33 -18.70 -14.97 -2.67
C GLY A 33 -17.68 -15.16 -1.55
N LEU A 34 -16.46 -14.64 -1.67
CA LEU A 34 -15.49 -14.61 -0.56
C LEU A 34 -15.99 -13.60 0.48
N GLU A 35 -16.18 -14.03 1.72
CA GLU A 35 -16.46 -13.12 2.83
C GLU A 35 -15.28 -12.15 3.00
N LEU A 36 -15.56 -10.84 2.97
CA LEU A 36 -14.52 -9.81 3.05
C LEU A 36 -15.10 -8.54 3.66
N CYS A 37 -14.39 -8.01 4.66
CA CYS A 37 -14.65 -6.71 5.27
C CYS A 37 -13.32 -5.97 5.54
N GLU A 38 -13.42 -4.72 5.94
CA GLU A 38 -12.24 -3.88 6.24
C GLU A 38 -11.38 -4.48 7.36
N GLU A 39 -11.98 -5.11 8.35
CA GLU A 39 -11.28 -5.72 9.49
C GLU A 39 -10.33 -6.83 9.06
N ASP A 40 -10.69 -7.62 8.05
CA ASP A 40 -9.83 -8.67 7.50
C ASP A 40 -8.51 -8.12 6.97
N ILE A 41 -8.55 -6.91 6.41
CA ILE A 41 -7.41 -6.23 5.82
C ILE A 41 -6.67 -5.42 6.89
N GLN A 42 -7.43 -4.78 7.79
CA GLN A 42 -6.89 -3.89 8.82
C GLN A 42 -5.91 -4.60 9.76
N ILE A 43 -6.15 -5.86 10.09
CA ILE A 43 -5.25 -6.69 10.89
C ILE A 43 -3.83 -6.70 10.30
N PHE A 44 -3.70 -6.83 8.98
CA PHE A 44 -2.42 -6.83 8.28
C PHE A 44 -1.81 -5.42 8.22
N LEU A 45 -2.62 -4.40 7.97
CA LEU A 45 -2.18 -3.01 7.96
C LEU A 45 -1.71 -2.56 9.34
N ASN A 46 -2.35 -3.00 10.42
CA ASN A 46 -1.92 -2.72 11.78
C ASN A 46 -0.52 -3.26 12.09
N ARG A 47 -0.12 -4.38 11.50
CA ARG A 47 1.25 -4.92 11.61
C ARG A 47 2.28 -4.11 10.84
N ARG A 48 1.86 -3.39 9.79
CA ARG A 48 2.72 -2.57 8.92
C ARG A 48 2.86 -1.12 9.40
N LYS A 49 1.81 -0.54 10.01
CA LYS A 49 1.74 0.90 10.31
C LYS A 49 2.97 1.43 11.07
N PRO A 50 3.33 2.72 10.90
CA PRO A 50 4.43 3.33 11.64
C PRO A 50 4.14 3.44 13.15
N GLY A 51 5.20 3.67 13.94
CA GLY A 51 5.04 3.91 15.39
C GLY A 51 4.93 2.65 16.25
N GLN A 52 5.33 1.47 15.75
CA GLN A 52 5.27 0.20 16.48
C GLN A 52 6.42 0.00 17.50
N SER A 53 7.48 0.79 17.41
CA SER A 53 8.60 0.75 18.35
C SER A 53 9.23 2.12 18.50
N LYS A 54 10.05 2.29 19.56
CA LYS A 54 10.83 3.52 19.79
C LYS A 54 11.89 3.83 18.70
N PHE A 55 12.18 2.85 17.86
CA PHE A 55 13.15 2.96 16.77
C PHE A 55 12.52 3.32 15.43
N THR A 56 11.19 3.39 15.36
CA THR A 56 10.47 3.76 14.14
C THR A 56 10.15 5.25 14.13
N THR A 57 9.70 5.76 12.98
CA THR A 57 9.28 7.16 12.84
C THR A 57 8.24 7.54 13.89
N PRO A 58 8.28 8.78 14.44
CA PRO A 58 7.27 9.29 15.37
C PRO A 58 5.91 9.53 14.73
N ARG A 59 5.81 9.40 13.41
CA ARG A 59 4.56 9.55 12.67
C ARG A 59 3.53 8.51 13.17
N LYS A 60 2.37 9.00 13.57
CA LYS A 60 1.24 8.15 13.98
C LYS A 60 0.15 8.29 12.92
N GLU A 61 -0.16 7.19 12.25
CA GLU A 61 -1.28 7.08 11.33
C GLU A 61 -2.03 5.77 11.62
N ASP A 62 -3.34 5.84 11.59
CA ASP A 62 -4.18 4.67 11.85
C ASP A 62 -4.17 3.72 10.65
N ASP A 63 -3.82 4.24 9.46
CA ASP A 63 -3.85 3.52 8.18
C ASP A 63 -5.20 2.78 8.00
N ALA A 64 -6.30 3.45 8.40
CA ALA A 64 -7.64 2.90 8.28
C ALA A 64 -7.97 2.68 6.81
N VAL A 65 -8.28 1.45 6.45
CA VAL A 65 -8.65 1.07 5.09
C VAL A 65 -10.15 1.25 4.88
N GLU A 66 -10.52 1.71 3.68
CA GLU A 66 -11.90 1.74 3.20
C GLU A 66 -12.00 0.90 1.93
N ILE A 67 -13.00 0.03 1.83
CA ILE A 67 -13.34 -0.71 0.61
C ILE A 67 -14.33 0.14 -0.19
N LEU A 68 -13.93 0.53 -1.40
CA LEU A 68 -14.73 1.42 -2.26
C LEU A 68 -15.58 0.65 -3.29
N SER A 69 -15.21 -0.58 -3.63
CA SER A 69 -15.92 -1.41 -4.61
C SER A 69 -15.56 -2.89 -4.46
N GLY A 70 -16.32 -3.74 -5.16
CA GLY A 70 -16.06 -5.18 -5.26
C GLY A 70 -16.56 -6.00 -4.09
N VAL A 71 -17.25 -5.39 -3.12
CA VAL A 71 -17.90 -6.06 -1.98
C VAL A 71 -19.34 -5.58 -1.85
N PHE A 72 -20.26 -6.51 -1.62
CA PHE A 72 -21.66 -6.26 -1.36
C PHE A 72 -22.17 -7.23 -0.28
N GLU A 73 -22.84 -6.72 0.74
CA GLU A 73 -23.32 -7.50 1.90
C GLU A 73 -22.26 -8.40 2.52
N GLY A 74 -21.02 -7.87 2.66
CA GLY A 74 -19.89 -8.57 3.27
C GLY A 74 -19.26 -9.67 2.39
N LYS A 75 -19.59 -9.75 1.10
CA LYS A 75 -19.04 -10.73 0.17
C LYS A 75 -18.50 -10.06 -1.09
N THR A 76 -17.43 -10.61 -1.63
CA THR A 76 -16.91 -10.16 -2.92
C THR A 76 -17.87 -10.45 -4.04
N THR A 77 -17.93 -9.54 -5.02
CA THR A 77 -18.86 -9.64 -6.17
C THR A 77 -18.23 -10.28 -7.41
N GLY A 78 -16.92 -10.54 -7.40
CA GLY A 78 -16.17 -10.97 -8.57
C GLY A 78 -15.71 -9.81 -9.47
N THR A 79 -16.12 -8.58 -9.14
CA THR A 79 -15.62 -7.35 -9.81
C THR A 79 -14.40 -6.80 -9.06
N PRO A 80 -13.64 -5.85 -9.63
CA PRO A 80 -12.45 -5.33 -8.98
C PRO A 80 -12.72 -4.77 -7.58
N VAL A 81 -11.94 -5.23 -6.60
CA VAL A 81 -11.95 -4.71 -5.22
C VAL A 81 -11.02 -3.51 -5.18
N SER A 82 -11.57 -2.32 -4.93
CA SER A 82 -10.80 -1.10 -4.74
C SER A 82 -10.75 -0.73 -3.27
N MET A 83 -9.55 -0.43 -2.78
CA MET A 83 -9.30 -0.06 -1.39
C MET A 83 -8.45 1.20 -1.32
N VAL A 84 -8.69 2.02 -0.29
CA VAL A 84 -7.95 3.26 -0.05
C VAL A 84 -7.62 3.44 1.43
N VAL A 85 -6.46 4.04 1.68
CA VAL A 85 -6.07 4.59 2.98
C VAL A 85 -5.78 6.08 2.80
N TRP A 86 -6.52 6.92 3.50
CA TRP A 86 -6.39 8.38 3.42
C TRP A 86 -5.20 8.88 4.25
N ASN A 87 -4.44 9.81 3.70
CA ASN A 87 -3.35 10.47 4.42
C ASN A 87 -3.92 11.58 5.31
N LYS A 88 -3.75 11.46 6.64
CA LYS A 88 -4.25 12.44 7.61
C LYS A 88 -3.19 13.44 8.08
N ASN A 89 -1.92 13.05 8.15
CA ASN A 89 -0.83 13.80 8.78
C ASN A 89 0.35 14.08 7.85
N GLN A 90 0.07 14.57 6.65
CA GLN A 90 1.12 14.96 5.71
C GLN A 90 1.65 16.38 6.00
N LYS A 91 2.94 16.52 6.27
CA LYS A 91 3.61 17.82 6.42
C LYS A 91 4.42 18.13 5.16
N SER A 92 3.75 18.63 4.13
CA SER A 92 4.40 18.93 2.83
C SER A 92 5.38 20.11 2.88
N LYS A 93 5.32 20.97 3.90
CA LYS A 93 6.22 22.13 4.06
C LYS A 93 7.67 21.76 4.36
N ASP A 94 7.91 20.58 4.92
CA ASP A 94 9.26 20.13 5.32
C ASP A 94 10.13 19.65 4.14
N TYR A 95 9.63 19.74 2.91
CA TYR A 95 10.30 19.18 1.73
C TYR A 95 10.71 20.22 0.67
N SER A 96 10.58 21.52 0.94
CA SER A 96 10.86 22.57 -0.06
C SER A 96 12.32 22.60 -0.51
N GLU A 97 13.28 22.35 0.39
CA GLU A 97 14.71 22.31 0.06
C GLU A 97 15.07 21.09 -0.79
N ILE A 98 14.37 19.97 -0.58
CA ILE A 98 14.60 18.70 -1.29
C ILE A 98 14.22 18.77 -2.78
N ALA A 99 13.44 19.77 -3.16
CA ALA A 99 13.09 19.99 -4.57
C ALA A 99 14.34 20.28 -5.43
N SER A 100 15.40 20.85 -4.85
CA SER A 100 16.59 21.32 -5.57
C SER A 100 17.72 20.29 -5.68
N TYR A 101 17.65 19.14 -4.98
CA TYR A 101 18.68 18.11 -5.02
C TYR A 101 18.12 16.69 -4.91
N TYR A 102 18.94 15.69 -5.24
CA TYR A 102 18.58 14.28 -5.10
C TYR A 102 19.09 13.73 -3.77
N ARG A 103 18.20 13.09 -3.02
CA ARG A 103 18.54 12.50 -1.73
C ARG A 103 19.29 11.19 -1.93
N PRO A 104 20.44 10.98 -1.25
CA PRO A 104 21.12 9.70 -1.22
C PRO A 104 20.20 8.58 -0.71
N GLY A 105 20.25 7.41 -1.35
CA GLY A 105 19.43 6.26 -0.97
C GLY A 105 17.94 6.35 -1.33
N HIS A 106 17.51 7.42 -2.05
CA HIS A 106 16.14 7.59 -2.55
C HIS A 106 16.11 7.48 -4.08
N ALA A 107 14.92 7.29 -4.63
CA ALA A 107 14.73 7.15 -6.08
C ALA A 107 14.55 8.49 -6.82
N ASP A 108 14.95 9.60 -6.24
CA ASP A 108 14.72 10.94 -6.78
C ASP A 108 15.28 11.10 -8.19
N PHE A 109 16.57 10.80 -8.38
CA PHE A 109 17.23 10.81 -9.67
C PHE A 109 16.55 9.86 -10.68
N CYS A 110 16.28 8.62 -10.26
CA CYS A 110 15.67 7.63 -11.15
C CYS A 110 14.28 8.02 -11.62
N PHE A 111 13.52 8.76 -10.80
CA PHE A 111 12.19 9.23 -11.18
C PHE A 111 12.27 10.37 -12.18
N ASP A 112 13.19 11.33 -12.00
CA ASP A 112 13.41 12.41 -12.95
C ASP A 112 13.91 11.86 -14.30
N GLU A 113 14.87 10.93 -14.31
CA GLU A 113 15.38 10.30 -15.53
C GLU A 113 14.29 9.48 -16.26
N LYS A 114 13.44 8.78 -15.50
CA LYS A 114 12.43 7.91 -16.09
C LYS A 114 11.19 8.64 -16.58
N TYR A 115 10.74 9.64 -15.82
CA TYR A 115 9.46 10.32 -16.04
C TYR A 115 9.59 11.78 -16.46
N GLY A 116 10.81 12.37 -16.36
CA GLY A 116 11.07 13.79 -16.61
C GLY A 116 10.53 14.73 -15.52
N PHE A 117 9.94 14.17 -14.46
CA PHE A 117 9.33 14.93 -13.37
C PHE A 117 9.10 14.02 -12.15
N ARG A 118 9.26 14.57 -10.94
CA ARG A 118 9.01 13.83 -9.70
C ARG A 118 8.16 14.60 -8.71
N ASP A 119 7.42 13.90 -7.87
CA ASP A 119 6.93 14.44 -6.61
C ASP A 119 8.03 14.30 -5.53
N TYR A 120 8.71 15.40 -5.20
CA TYR A 120 9.79 15.42 -4.21
C TYR A 120 9.28 15.27 -2.77
N ARG A 121 7.98 15.43 -2.52
CA ARG A 121 7.39 15.40 -1.18
C ARG A 121 7.37 13.96 -0.64
N GLY A 122 8.20 13.68 0.38
CA GLY A 122 8.25 12.38 1.04
C GLY A 122 8.58 11.18 0.14
N GLY A 123 9.08 11.41 -1.07
CA GLY A 123 9.43 10.37 -2.04
C GLY A 123 8.26 9.88 -2.91
N GLY A 124 7.07 10.45 -2.79
CA GLY A 124 5.92 10.12 -3.66
C GLY A 124 5.63 8.62 -3.70
N ARG A 125 5.65 8.04 -4.91
CA ARG A 125 5.47 6.60 -5.15
C ARG A 125 6.64 5.73 -4.66
N SER A 126 7.85 6.27 -4.48
CA SER A 126 9.00 5.53 -3.96
C SER A 126 9.03 5.45 -2.43
N SER A 127 8.09 6.06 -1.74
CA SER A 127 7.95 5.99 -0.29
C SER A 127 7.57 4.58 0.19
N GLY A 128 8.08 4.17 1.36
CA GLY A 128 7.66 2.93 2.01
C GLY A 128 6.16 2.84 2.31
N ARG A 129 5.43 3.96 2.30
CA ARG A 129 3.96 3.94 2.42
C ARG A 129 3.26 3.26 1.24
N GLU A 130 3.89 3.17 0.08
CA GLU A 130 3.35 2.44 -1.08
C GLU A 130 3.04 0.96 -0.73
N THR A 131 3.76 0.40 0.23
CA THR A 131 3.51 -0.97 0.72
C THR A 131 2.13 -1.17 1.35
N ILE A 132 1.40 -0.10 1.70
CA ILE A 132 -0.01 -0.17 2.14
C ILE A 132 -0.85 -0.95 1.12
N GLY A 133 -0.76 -0.57 -0.16
CA GLY A 133 -1.51 -1.25 -1.23
C GLY A 133 -1.12 -2.72 -1.39
N ARG A 134 0.17 -3.04 -1.26
CA ARG A 134 0.68 -4.43 -1.34
C ARG A 134 0.19 -5.28 -0.17
N VAL A 135 0.21 -4.73 1.03
CA VAL A 135 -0.26 -5.44 2.24
C VAL A 135 -1.77 -5.65 2.19
N ALA A 136 -2.54 -4.65 1.75
CA ALA A 136 -3.99 -4.78 1.60
C ALA A 136 -4.37 -5.85 0.57
N ALA A 137 -3.72 -5.87 -0.60
CA ALA A 137 -3.92 -6.93 -1.59
C ALA A 137 -3.47 -8.31 -1.07
N GLY A 138 -2.36 -8.34 -0.33
CA GLY A 138 -1.85 -9.56 0.31
C GLY A 138 -2.83 -10.15 1.32
N ALA A 139 -3.55 -9.32 2.08
CA ALA A 139 -4.58 -9.76 3.03
C ALA A 139 -5.70 -10.53 2.31
N ILE A 140 -6.19 -10.03 1.16
CA ILE A 140 -7.18 -10.72 0.34
C ILE A 140 -6.63 -12.06 -0.16
N ALA A 141 -5.40 -12.06 -0.69
CA ALA A 141 -4.75 -13.29 -1.17
C ALA A 141 -4.60 -14.35 -0.07
N VAL A 142 -4.18 -13.94 1.14
CA VAL A 142 -4.10 -14.84 2.31
C VAL A 142 -5.47 -15.40 2.65
N LYS A 143 -6.51 -14.58 2.67
CA LYS A 143 -7.88 -15.03 2.97
C LYS A 143 -8.38 -16.06 1.95
N MET A 144 -8.18 -15.80 0.66
CA MET A 144 -8.51 -16.76 -0.42
C MET A 144 -7.79 -18.09 -0.25
N LEU A 145 -6.48 -18.06 -0.02
CA LEU A 145 -5.64 -19.27 0.06
C LEU A 145 -5.81 -20.03 1.38
N SER A 146 -6.19 -19.33 2.45
CA SER A 146 -6.54 -19.97 3.73
C SER A 146 -7.73 -20.91 3.59
N GLY A 147 -8.70 -20.58 2.74
CA GLY A 147 -9.83 -21.47 2.40
C GLY A 147 -9.38 -22.80 1.75
N LEU A 148 -8.19 -22.84 1.18
CA LEU A 148 -7.55 -24.02 0.62
C LEU A 148 -6.55 -24.69 1.58
N GLY A 149 -6.49 -24.26 2.84
CA GLY A 149 -5.57 -24.77 3.85
C GLY A 149 -4.12 -24.26 3.73
N ILE A 150 -3.84 -23.31 2.83
CA ILE A 150 -2.50 -22.74 2.63
C ILE A 150 -2.23 -21.70 3.70
N LYS A 151 -1.08 -21.80 4.36
CA LYS A 151 -0.63 -20.87 5.41
C LYS A 151 0.69 -20.22 5.01
N PHE A 152 0.88 -18.97 5.42
CA PHE A 152 2.09 -18.19 5.17
C PHE A 152 2.76 -17.85 6.49
N LEU A 153 4.07 -18.09 6.58
CA LEU A 153 4.91 -17.66 7.68
C LEU A 153 6.09 -16.86 7.11
N THR A 154 6.21 -15.62 7.56
CA THR A 154 7.32 -14.74 7.17
C THR A 154 7.87 -14.05 8.40
N TYR A 155 9.20 -14.06 8.55
CA TYR A 155 9.90 -13.41 9.66
C TYR A 155 11.25 -12.88 9.22
N THR A 156 11.75 -11.87 9.92
CA THR A 156 13.11 -11.35 9.73
C THR A 156 14.09 -12.22 10.51
N ARG A 157 15.03 -12.85 9.81
CA ARG A 157 16.05 -13.71 10.42
C ARG A 157 17.20 -12.90 11.00
N SER A 158 17.64 -11.86 10.32
CA SER A 158 18.73 -11.00 10.74
C SER A 158 18.62 -9.63 10.10
N ILE A 159 19.16 -8.63 10.79
CA ILE A 159 19.36 -7.26 10.31
C ILE A 159 20.80 -6.93 10.62
N GLY A 160 21.60 -6.52 9.59
CA GLY A 160 23.00 -6.16 9.72
C GLY A 160 23.42 -5.16 8.70
#